data_005186aec47e9f48afc049e810237f5d
#
_entry.id   005186aec47e9f48afc049e810237f5d
#
_cell.length_a   1.000
_cell.length_b   1.000
_cell.length_c   1.000
_cell.angle_alpha   90.00
_cell.angle_beta   90.00
_cell.angle_gamma   90.00
#
_symmetry.space_group_name_H-M   'P 1'
#
loop_
_entity.id
_entity.type
_entity.pdbx_description
1 polymer ?
#
loop_
_entity_poly.entity_id
_entity_poly.type
_entity_poly.pdbx_seq_one_letter_code
_entity_poly.pdbx_strand_id
1 'polypeptide(L)'
;MVEPKYVINIKNIKELNGIEEKGDGVHIGAATKLRTIERSEMIKAKFPLFHEAVRAIGSVQIRNMATIGGNLCNASPAADSAVALLALDAKAHVISSEGVRTVPLEDFFTGPGRTILKPNELLAEVSSPHLPEDCGTSFLKIGRTSLDIAIVNIATMLKIEGEVVSDCRIALGAVAPMPIRAHMAEEALRGKELTDETLKTAARTVSGSIAPITDIRATADYRKEVSETLLRDALTIARDRARRR
;
A
#
# COMPACT_ATOMS: atom_id res chain seq x y z
N MET A 1 1.91 -11.00 26.90
CA MET A 1 3.18 -10.98 26.12
C MET A 1 3.48 -12.43 25.76
N VAL A 2 3.86 -12.71 24.53
CA VAL A 2 4.32 -14.05 24.13
C VAL A 2 5.81 -14.12 24.41
N GLU A 3 6.26 -15.08 25.22
CA GLU A 3 7.68 -15.34 25.48
C GLU A 3 8.13 -16.50 24.61
N PRO A 4 8.78 -16.24 23.45
CA PRO A 4 9.22 -17.31 22.56
C PRO A 4 10.41 -18.04 23.18
N LYS A 5 10.43 -19.38 23.11
CA LYS A 5 11.59 -20.19 23.53
C LYS A 5 12.80 -20.00 22.63
N TYR A 6 12.56 -19.67 21.34
CA TYR A 6 13.60 -19.47 20.34
C TYR A 6 13.24 -18.25 19.48
N VAL A 7 14.25 -17.48 19.12
CA VAL A 7 14.17 -16.37 18.15
C VAL A 7 15.16 -16.65 17.03
N ILE A 8 14.66 -16.73 15.80
CA ILE A 8 15.47 -16.99 14.61
C ILE A 8 15.60 -15.68 13.82
N ASN A 9 16.83 -15.21 13.65
CA ASN A 9 17.10 -14.02 12.85
C ASN A 9 17.24 -14.40 11.37
N ILE A 10 16.23 -14.07 10.56
CA ILE A 10 16.19 -14.34 9.12
C ILE A 10 16.71 -13.17 8.26
N LYS A 11 17.10 -12.04 8.85
CA LYS A 11 17.46 -10.82 8.10
C LYS A 11 18.70 -10.97 7.21
N ASN A 12 19.57 -11.96 7.51
CA ASN A 12 20.80 -12.20 6.76
C ASN A 12 20.67 -13.31 5.71
N ILE A 13 19.50 -13.90 5.53
CA ILE A 13 19.24 -14.89 4.48
C ILE A 13 19.22 -14.14 3.14
N LYS A 14 20.15 -14.48 2.25
CA LYS A 14 20.34 -13.77 0.98
C LYS A 14 19.10 -13.85 0.09
N GLU A 15 18.47 -15.00 0.04
CA GLU A 15 17.29 -15.31 -0.76
C GLU A 15 16.06 -14.50 -0.35
N LEU A 16 16.06 -13.96 0.87
CA LEU A 16 14.99 -13.10 1.38
C LEU A 16 15.31 -11.61 1.23
N ASN A 17 16.46 -11.25 0.67
CA ASN A 17 16.92 -9.87 0.54
C ASN A 17 17.11 -9.48 -0.92
N GLY A 18 16.82 -8.23 -1.23
CA GLY A 18 17.09 -7.64 -2.54
C GLY A 18 15.88 -7.02 -3.18
N ILE A 19 16.14 -6.27 -4.22
CA ILE A 19 15.14 -5.68 -5.10
C ILE A 19 15.56 -6.05 -6.51
N GLU A 20 14.71 -6.75 -7.21
CA GLU A 20 14.98 -7.25 -8.55
C GLU A 20 13.84 -6.86 -9.49
N GLU A 21 14.17 -6.34 -10.66
CA GLU A 21 13.22 -6.13 -11.74
C GLU A 21 13.20 -7.36 -12.63
N LYS A 22 12.03 -7.94 -12.82
CA LYS A 22 11.78 -9.08 -13.72
C LYS A 22 10.81 -8.66 -14.82
N GLY A 23 10.61 -9.53 -15.79
CA GLY A 23 9.72 -9.24 -16.92
C GLY A 23 8.26 -8.98 -16.53
N ASP A 24 7.83 -9.48 -15.38
CA ASP A 24 6.47 -9.32 -14.83
C ASP A 24 6.34 -8.18 -13.80
N GLY A 25 7.46 -7.50 -13.45
CA GLY A 25 7.43 -6.40 -12.51
C GLY A 25 8.64 -6.31 -11.58
N VAL A 26 8.45 -5.71 -10.42
CA VAL A 26 9.46 -5.64 -9.36
C VAL A 26 9.20 -6.71 -8.30
N HIS A 27 10.28 -7.36 -7.88
CA HIS A 27 10.30 -8.37 -6.83
C HIS A 27 11.16 -7.88 -5.67
N ILE A 28 10.65 -7.95 -4.45
CA ILE A 28 11.31 -7.43 -3.26
C ILE A 28 11.31 -8.50 -2.18
N GLY A 29 12.49 -9.01 -1.83
CA GLY A 29 12.64 -9.99 -0.75
C GLY A 29 12.12 -9.45 0.59
N ALA A 30 11.43 -10.28 1.35
CA ALA A 30 10.72 -9.86 2.57
C ALA A 30 11.65 -9.32 3.67
N ALA A 31 12.92 -9.75 3.72
CA ALA A 31 13.92 -9.25 4.66
C ALA A 31 14.60 -7.93 4.19
N THR A 32 14.25 -7.41 3.01
CA THR A 32 14.78 -6.14 2.50
C THR A 32 14.35 -4.99 3.39
N LYS A 33 15.33 -4.21 3.84
CA LYS A 33 15.09 -3.06 4.72
C LYS A 33 14.32 -1.97 3.98
N LEU A 34 13.40 -1.30 4.67
CA LEU A 34 12.66 -0.17 4.13
C LEU A 34 13.60 0.96 3.66
N ARG A 35 14.75 1.13 4.35
CA ARG A 35 15.77 2.10 3.92
C ARG A 35 16.42 1.75 2.59
N THR A 36 16.62 0.48 2.30
CA THR A 36 17.13 0.01 1.00
C THR A 36 16.13 0.31 -0.10
N ILE A 37 14.84 0.06 0.14
CA ILE A 37 13.76 0.39 -0.80
C ILE A 37 13.68 1.89 -1.04
N GLU A 38 13.72 2.71 0.02
CA GLU A 38 13.71 4.16 -0.05
C GLU A 38 14.87 4.74 -0.89
N ARG A 39 16.05 4.10 -0.85
CA ARG A 39 17.25 4.53 -1.57
C ARG A 39 17.37 3.97 -2.98
N SER A 40 16.48 3.06 -3.36
CA SER A 40 16.53 2.44 -4.68
C SER A 40 16.09 3.44 -5.76
N GLU A 41 17.02 3.81 -6.63
CA GLU A 41 16.70 4.69 -7.77
C GLU A 41 15.71 4.03 -8.73
N MET A 42 15.74 2.69 -8.86
CA MET A 42 14.77 1.93 -9.65
C MET A 42 13.36 2.07 -9.06
N ILE A 43 13.19 1.87 -7.75
CA ILE A 43 11.89 2.04 -7.08
C ILE A 43 11.40 3.49 -7.20
N LYS A 44 12.28 4.46 -7.00
CA LYS A 44 11.94 5.87 -7.12
C LYS A 44 11.47 6.25 -8.53
N ALA A 45 12.13 5.72 -9.56
CA ALA A 45 11.83 6.04 -10.95
C ALA A 45 10.58 5.28 -11.46
N LYS A 46 10.49 3.98 -11.19
CA LYS A 46 9.49 3.09 -11.79
C LYS A 46 8.26 2.84 -10.91
N PHE A 47 8.38 3.00 -9.58
CA PHE A 47 7.31 2.79 -8.60
C PHE A 47 7.20 3.97 -7.62
N PRO A 48 6.99 5.21 -8.13
CA PRO A 48 7.02 6.43 -7.30
C PRO A 48 6.00 6.38 -6.15
N LEU A 49 4.83 5.79 -6.36
CA LEU A 49 3.83 5.57 -5.33
C LEU A 49 4.39 4.81 -4.12
N PHE A 50 5.08 3.70 -4.38
CA PHE A 50 5.67 2.88 -3.32
C PHE A 50 6.84 3.58 -2.63
N HIS A 51 7.65 4.30 -3.40
CA HIS A 51 8.71 5.13 -2.85
C HIS A 51 8.18 6.21 -1.89
N GLU A 52 7.13 6.93 -2.29
CA GLU A 52 6.46 7.95 -1.46
C GLU A 52 5.94 7.34 -0.15
N ALA A 53 5.25 6.19 -0.24
CA ALA A 53 4.72 5.49 0.92
C ALA A 53 5.81 5.02 1.89
N VAL A 54 6.89 4.41 1.38
CA VAL A 54 8.00 3.94 2.22
C VAL A 54 8.69 5.11 2.93
N ARG A 55 8.86 6.26 2.27
CA ARG A 55 9.41 7.47 2.89
C ARG A 55 8.57 8.02 4.03
N ALA A 56 7.25 7.79 4.00
CA ALA A 56 6.31 8.22 5.04
C ALA A 56 6.30 7.30 6.28
N ILE A 57 6.99 6.16 6.25
CA ILE A 57 7.04 5.22 7.38
C ILE A 57 8.04 5.72 8.42
N GLY A 58 7.54 6.21 9.54
CA GLY A 58 8.33 6.55 10.74
C GLY A 58 9.60 7.37 10.43
N SER A 59 10.65 7.15 11.21
CA SER A 59 11.95 7.80 11.06
C SER A 59 12.93 7.00 10.20
N VAL A 60 14.03 7.64 9.80
CA VAL A 60 15.15 6.96 9.09
C VAL A 60 15.70 5.79 9.92
N GLN A 61 15.77 5.94 11.24
CA GLN A 61 16.24 4.90 12.17
C GLN A 61 15.32 3.68 12.12
N ILE A 62 13.99 3.90 12.11
CA ILE A 62 13.00 2.82 11.96
C ILE A 62 13.20 2.12 10.62
N ARG A 63 13.31 2.86 9.51
CA ARG A 63 13.49 2.29 8.17
C ARG A 63 14.83 1.55 7.99
N ASN A 64 15.86 1.91 8.75
CA ASN A 64 17.13 1.16 8.80
C ASN A 64 17.00 -0.22 9.43
N MET A 65 16.01 -0.42 10.30
CA MET A 65 15.80 -1.67 11.05
C MET A 65 14.64 -2.51 10.51
N ALA A 66 13.55 -1.85 10.11
CA ALA A 66 12.33 -2.49 9.61
C ALA A 66 12.54 -3.04 8.20
N THR A 67 11.90 -4.17 7.92
CA THR A 67 11.87 -4.81 6.60
C THR A 67 10.48 -4.75 6.01
N ILE A 68 10.37 -4.91 4.69
CA ILE A 68 9.07 -4.91 4.03
C ILE A 68 8.20 -6.06 4.52
N GLY A 69 8.75 -7.27 4.63
CA GLY A 69 8.02 -8.43 5.15
C GLY A 69 7.59 -8.24 6.59
N GLY A 70 8.47 -7.67 7.45
CA GLY A 70 8.10 -7.35 8.83
C GLY A 70 6.97 -6.34 8.92
N ASN A 71 6.92 -5.33 8.05
CA ASN A 71 5.85 -4.34 8.01
C ASN A 71 4.52 -4.97 7.54
N LEU A 72 4.53 -5.80 6.50
CA LEU A 72 3.35 -6.49 6.00
C LEU A 72 2.84 -7.55 7.00
N CYS A 73 3.72 -8.40 7.56
CA CYS A 73 3.34 -9.44 8.51
C CYS A 73 2.87 -8.88 9.86
N ASN A 74 3.28 -7.66 10.22
CA ASN A 74 2.71 -6.96 11.38
C ASN A 74 1.22 -6.62 11.18
N ALA A 75 0.75 -6.62 9.95
CA ALA A 75 -0.65 -6.43 9.56
C ALA A 75 -1.36 -5.27 10.27
N SER A 76 -0.64 -4.14 10.41
CA SER A 76 -1.24 -2.92 10.95
C SER A 76 -2.26 -2.36 9.95
N PRO A 77 -3.48 -1.99 10.38
CA PRO A 77 -4.44 -1.30 9.53
C PRO A 77 -3.92 -0.01 8.90
N ALA A 78 -2.92 0.61 9.52
CA ALA A 78 -2.30 1.87 9.07
C ALA A 78 -0.96 1.68 8.35
N ALA A 79 -0.65 0.48 7.86
CA ALA A 79 0.62 0.19 7.21
C ALA A 79 0.74 0.91 5.86
N ASP A 80 1.54 1.98 5.79
CA ASP A 80 1.72 2.81 4.60
C ASP A 80 2.19 1.98 3.39
N SER A 81 3.13 1.03 3.59
CA SER A 81 3.60 0.17 2.50
C SER A 81 2.52 -0.77 1.96
N ALA A 82 1.65 -1.28 2.84
CA ALA A 82 0.55 -2.17 2.44
C ALA A 82 -0.45 -1.43 1.55
N VAL A 83 -0.83 -0.20 1.93
CA VAL A 83 -1.74 0.64 1.14
C VAL A 83 -1.18 0.92 -0.25
N ALA A 84 0.10 1.29 -0.35
CA ALA A 84 0.73 1.51 -1.65
C ALA A 84 0.78 0.23 -2.49
N LEU A 85 1.16 -0.90 -1.89
CA LEU A 85 1.27 -2.18 -2.59
C LEU A 85 -0.10 -2.73 -3.03
N LEU A 86 -1.18 -2.46 -2.27
CA LEU A 86 -2.55 -2.78 -2.70
C LEU A 86 -2.94 -1.98 -3.96
N ALA A 87 -2.66 -0.68 -4.00
CA ALA A 87 -2.92 0.14 -5.18
C ALA A 87 -2.02 -0.23 -6.38
N LEU A 88 -0.92 -0.92 -6.14
CA LEU A 88 -0.03 -1.47 -7.17
C LEU A 88 -0.36 -2.91 -7.56
N ASP A 89 -1.45 -3.49 -7.05
CA ASP A 89 -1.87 -4.86 -7.35
C ASP A 89 -0.80 -5.91 -7.01
N ALA A 90 -0.14 -5.71 -5.89
CA ALA A 90 0.98 -6.54 -5.47
C ALA A 90 0.54 -7.94 -5.04
N LYS A 91 1.49 -8.87 -5.08
CA LYS A 91 1.31 -10.26 -4.66
C LYS A 91 2.31 -10.62 -3.55
N ALA A 92 1.87 -11.42 -2.60
CA ALA A 92 2.69 -12.02 -1.56
C ALA A 92 3.12 -13.44 -1.96
N HIS A 93 4.44 -13.71 -1.92
CA HIS A 93 4.99 -15.03 -2.17
C HIS A 93 5.34 -15.67 -0.82
N VAL A 94 4.62 -16.71 -0.49
CA VAL A 94 4.69 -17.41 0.79
C VAL A 94 5.40 -18.75 0.60
N ILE A 95 6.37 -19.05 1.45
CA ILE A 95 7.11 -20.30 1.40
C ILE A 95 6.90 -21.16 2.66
N SER A 96 6.98 -22.45 2.47
CA SER A 96 7.00 -23.47 3.53
C SER A 96 7.86 -24.65 3.10
N SER A 97 7.95 -25.68 3.95
CA SER A 97 8.55 -26.97 3.57
C SER A 97 7.79 -27.70 2.46
N GLU A 98 6.55 -27.32 2.21
CA GLU A 98 5.66 -27.93 1.18
C GLU A 98 5.77 -27.23 -0.18
N GLY A 99 6.47 -26.09 -0.25
CA GLY A 99 6.66 -25.33 -1.48
C GLY A 99 6.33 -23.83 -1.35
N VAL A 100 6.08 -23.23 -2.50
CA VAL A 100 5.78 -21.79 -2.63
C VAL A 100 4.33 -21.61 -3.12
N ARG A 101 3.62 -20.66 -2.54
CA ARG A 101 2.31 -20.20 -3.03
C ARG A 101 2.30 -18.69 -3.17
N THR A 102 1.61 -18.21 -4.18
CA THR A 102 1.43 -16.77 -4.43
C THR A 102 -0.01 -16.39 -4.15
N VAL A 103 -0.20 -15.26 -3.46
CA VAL A 103 -1.51 -14.75 -3.06
C VAL A 103 -1.58 -13.27 -3.40
N PRO A 104 -2.71 -12.77 -3.95
CA PRO A 104 -2.94 -11.33 -4.04
C PRO A 104 -2.75 -10.68 -2.66
N LEU A 105 -2.09 -9.52 -2.61
CA LEU A 105 -1.85 -8.86 -1.32
C LEU A 105 -3.16 -8.44 -0.63
N GLU A 106 -4.22 -8.23 -1.40
CA GLU A 106 -5.55 -7.94 -0.89
C GLU A 106 -6.10 -9.07 -0.01
N ASP A 107 -5.79 -10.33 -0.35
CA ASP A 107 -6.20 -11.53 0.41
C ASP A 107 -5.23 -11.89 1.54
N PHE A 108 -4.12 -11.14 1.69
CA PHE A 108 -3.08 -11.46 2.65
C PHE A 108 -3.46 -11.11 4.11
N PHE A 109 -4.24 -10.04 4.29
CA PHE A 109 -4.62 -9.53 5.60
C PHE A 109 -5.97 -10.11 6.03
N THR A 110 -6.08 -10.59 7.26
CA THR A 110 -7.33 -11.17 7.80
C THR A 110 -7.89 -10.40 8.99
N GLY A 111 -7.22 -9.32 9.38
CA GLY A 111 -7.61 -8.44 10.48
C GLY A 111 -6.41 -7.76 11.14
N PRO A 112 -6.63 -6.95 12.18
CA PRO A 112 -5.55 -6.26 12.87
C PRO A 112 -4.53 -7.25 13.46
N GLY A 113 -3.27 -7.13 13.03
CA GLY A 113 -2.21 -8.03 13.46
C GLY A 113 -2.36 -9.48 12.96
N ARG A 114 -3.15 -9.72 11.93
CA ARG A 114 -3.43 -11.07 11.42
C ARG A 114 -3.26 -11.16 9.91
N THR A 115 -2.60 -12.22 9.48
CA THR A 115 -2.39 -12.57 8.07
C THR A 115 -2.86 -14.00 7.81
N ILE A 116 -2.87 -14.40 6.54
CA ILE A 116 -3.19 -15.78 6.10
C ILE A 116 -2.06 -16.77 6.36
N LEU A 117 -0.89 -16.33 6.86
CA LEU A 117 0.26 -17.19 7.10
C LEU A 117 -0.06 -18.28 8.13
N LYS A 118 0.23 -19.50 7.78
CA LYS A 118 0.18 -20.65 8.70
C LYS A 118 1.44 -20.65 9.59
N PRO A 119 1.43 -21.41 10.71
CA PRO A 119 2.58 -21.47 11.63
C PRO A 119 3.90 -21.96 11.01
N ASN A 120 3.84 -22.72 9.91
CA ASN A 120 4.98 -23.22 9.16
C ASN A 120 5.30 -22.43 7.88
N GLU A 121 4.71 -21.24 7.72
CA GLU A 121 4.88 -20.40 6.53
C GLU A 121 5.63 -19.11 6.84
N LEU A 122 6.39 -18.62 5.85
CA LEU A 122 7.06 -17.33 5.85
C LEU A 122 6.68 -16.54 4.60
N LEU A 123 6.51 -15.23 4.74
CA LEU A 123 6.53 -14.33 3.59
C LEU A 123 7.96 -14.25 3.09
N ALA A 124 8.21 -14.70 1.86
CA ALA A 124 9.54 -14.70 1.26
C ALA A 124 9.80 -13.45 0.42
N GLU A 125 8.79 -13.02 -0.33
CA GLU A 125 8.91 -11.95 -1.32
C GLU A 125 7.56 -11.26 -1.49
N VAL A 126 7.57 -10.00 -1.89
CA VAL A 126 6.42 -9.29 -2.44
C VAL A 126 6.76 -8.84 -3.86
N SER A 127 5.83 -9.04 -4.80
CA SER A 127 6.00 -8.55 -6.16
C SER A 127 4.87 -7.60 -6.55
N SER A 128 5.16 -6.69 -7.46
CA SER A 128 4.20 -5.75 -8.05
C SER A 128 4.43 -5.70 -9.55
N PRO A 129 3.37 -5.74 -10.36
CA PRO A 129 3.51 -5.58 -11.80
C PRO A 129 4.08 -4.20 -12.15
N HIS A 130 4.63 -4.07 -13.34
CA HIS A 130 5.01 -2.77 -13.88
C HIS A 130 3.82 -1.82 -13.91
N LEU A 131 4.07 -0.56 -13.60
CA LEU A 131 3.06 0.48 -13.80
C LEU A 131 2.81 0.68 -15.30
N PRO A 132 1.56 0.90 -15.72
CA PRO A 132 1.27 1.33 -17.08
C PRO A 132 2.01 2.63 -17.43
N GLU A 133 2.40 2.81 -18.70
CA GLU A 133 3.15 4.00 -19.13
C GLU A 133 2.36 5.29 -18.91
N ASP A 134 1.06 5.28 -19.26
CA ASP A 134 0.17 6.45 -19.16
C ASP A 134 -0.60 6.49 -17.83
N CYS A 135 0.08 6.21 -16.72
CA CYS A 135 -0.56 6.28 -15.41
C CYS A 135 0.03 7.38 -14.53
N GLY A 136 -0.82 7.97 -13.71
CA GLY A 136 -0.42 8.83 -12.60
C GLY A 136 -0.70 8.15 -11.26
N THR A 137 0.16 8.39 -10.29
CA THR A 137 0.04 7.79 -8.97
C THR A 137 0.21 8.84 -7.89
N SER A 138 -0.39 8.63 -6.72
CA SER A 138 -0.15 9.46 -5.55
C SER A 138 -0.27 8.68 -4.25
N PHE A 139 0.50 9.08 -3.24
CA PHE A 139 0.36 8.64 -1.87
C PHE A 139 0.18 9.85 -0.97
N LEU A 140 -0.89 9.86 -0.20
CA LEU A 140 -1.17 10.90 0.80
C LEU A 140 -1.40 10.27 2.17
N LYS A 141 -0.97 10.98 3.21
CA LYS A 141 -1.09 10.54 4.59
C LYS A 141 -1.36 11.73 5.51
N ILE A 142 -2.31 11.57 6.41
CA ILE A 142 -2.55 12.48 7.52
C ILE A 142 -2.19 11.75 8.82
N GLY A 143 -1.37 12.39 9.63
CA GLY A 143 -0.99 11.97 10.98
C GLY A 143 -1.02 13.18 11.91
N ARG A 144 -0.84 12.99 13.22
CA ARG A 144 -0.71 14.08 14.19
C ARG A 144 0.60 14.84 14.01
N THR A 145 1.65 14.12 13.62
CA THR A 145 2.97 14.65 13.28
C THR A 145 3.50 13.95 12.03
N SER A 146 4.57 14.48 11.45
CA SER A 146 5.16 13.94 10.21
C SER A 146 5.68 12.49 10.32
N LEU A 147 6.01 12.01 11.52
CA LEU A 147 6.57 10.67 11.76
C LEU A 147 5.56 9.70 12.38
N ASP A 148 4.33 10.15 12.62
CA ASP A 148 3.34 9.37 13.33
C ASP A 148 2.67 8.30 12.45
N ILE A 149 1.98 7.37 13.09
CA ILE A 149 1.09 6.42 12.44
C ILE A 149 -0.06 7.20 11.78
N ALA A 150 -0.48 6.77 10.60
CA ALA A 150 -1.54 7.42 9.87
C ALA A 150 -2.86 7.48 10.67
N ILE A 151 -3.51 8.64 10.64
CA ILE A 151 -4.94 8.79 10.93
C ILE A 151 -5.73 8.25 9.74
N VAL A 152 -5.31 8.66 8.52
CA VAL A 152 -5.76 8.13 7.23
C VAL A 152 -4.57 8.15 6.28
N ASN A 153 -4.39 7.13 5.49
CA ASN A 153 -3.49 7.11 4.35
C ASN A 153 -4.16 6.52 3.12
N ILE A 154 -3.83 7.07 1.96
CA ILE A 154 -4.44 6.72 0.68
C ILE A 154 -3.36 6.60 -0.38
N ALA A 155 -3.51 5.57 -1.21
CA ALA A 155 -2.73 5.36 -2.41
C ALA A 155 -3.65 5.28 -3.62
N THR A 156 -3.30 5.97 -4.71
CA THR A 156 -4.08 5.94 -5.94
C THR A 156 -3.18 5.70 -7.15
N MET A 157 -3.67 4.93 -8.10
CA MET A 157 -3.15 4.80 -9.44
C MET A 157 -4.29 5.04 -10.43
N LEU A 158 -4.07 5.94 -11.38
CA LEU A 158 -5.00 6.24 -12.48
C LEU A 158 -4.29 6.02 -13.82
N LYS A 159 -4.87 5.19 -14.68
CA LYS A 159 -4.50 5.10 -16.10
C LYS A 159 -5.55 5.83 -16.93
N ILE A 160 -5.09 6.67 -17.85
CA ILE A 160 -5.94 7.52 -18.66
C ILE A 160 -5.71 7.17 -20.14
N GLU A 161 -6.78 7.00 -20.88
CA GLU A 161 -6.76 6.89 -22.34
C GLU A 161 -7.59 8.05 -22.93
N GLY A 162 -6.89 9.03 -23.51
CA GLY A 162 -7.49 10.34 -23.81
C GLY A 162 -7.89 11.06 -22.52
N GLU A 163 -9.17 11.39 -22.37
CA GLU A 163 -9.73 12.01 -21.16
C GLU A 163 -10.50 11.01 -20.27
N VAL A 164 -10.47 9.71 -20.59
CA VAL A 164 -11.25 8.67 -19.93
C VAL A 164 -10.35 7.82 -19.04
N VAL A 165 -10.82 7.51 -17.83
CA VAL A 165 -10.14 6.57 -16.91
C VAL A 165 -10.31 5.14 -17.44
N SER A 166 -9.23 4.55 -17.97
CA SER A 166 -9.24 3.17 -18.45
C SER A 166 -8.98 2.15 -17.34
N ASP A 167 -8.17 2.51 -16.34
CA ASP A 167 -7.96 1.72 -15.11
C ASP A 167 -7.68 2.63 -13.93
N CYS A 168 -8.12 2.22 -12.75
CA CYS A 168 -7.79 2.89 -11.50
C CYS A 168 -7.75 1.90 -10.35
N ARG A 169 -6.88 2.21 -9.39
CA ARG A 169 -6.71 1.45 -8.16
C ARG A 169 -6.59 2.42 -7.00
N ILE A 170 -7.42 2.20 -5.98
CA ILE A 170 -7.54 3.08 -4.82
C ILE A 170 -7.47 2.22 -3.56
N ALA A 171 -6.46 2.46 -2.74
CA ALA A 171 -6.33 1.75 -1.46
C ALA A 171 -6.26 2.74 -0.30
N LEU A 172 -6.83 2.31 0.84
CA LEU A 172 -6.87 3.11 2.06
C LEU A 172 -6.39 2.30 3.25
N GLY A 173 -5.77 3.00 4.21
CA GLY A 173 -5.41 2.44 5.51
C GLY A 173 -5.87 3.30 6.66
N ALA A 174 -5.88 2.69 7.85
CA ALA A 174 -6.36 3.24 9.12
C ALA A 174 -7.87 3.56 9.16
N VAL A 175 -8.64 3.08 8.20
CA VAL A 175 -10.08 3.32 8.05
C VAL A 175 -10.94 2.06 8.06
N ALA A 176 -10.32 0.90 8.23
CA ALA A 176 -10.96 -0.41 8.34
C ALA A 176 -10.09 -1.31 9.25
N PRO A 177 -10.53 -2.53 9.62
CA PRO A 177 -9.70 -3.47 10.40
C PRO A 177 -8.38 -3.87 9.73
N MET A 178 -8.23 -3.66 8.44
CA MET A 178 -7.02 -3.92 7.65
C MET A 178 -6.91 -2.89 6.52
N PRO A 179 -5.77 -2.75 5.84
CA PRO A 179 -5.68 -1.98 4.59
C PRO A 179 -6.64 -2.56 3.55
N ILE A 180 -7.36 -1.72 2.83
CA ILE A 180 -8.41 -2.13 1.89
C ILE A 180 -8.27 -1.46 0.52
N ARG A 181 -8.85 -2.12 -0.52
CA ARG A 181 -9.16 -1.50 -1.82
C ARG A 181 -10.56 -0.86 -1.75
N ALA A 182 -10.69 0.31 -2.35
CA ALA A 182 -11.96 1.02 -2.45
C ALA A 182 -12.64 0.73 -3.80
N HIS A 183 -13.05 -0.51 -4.04
CA HIS A 183 -13.61 -0.96 -5.33
C HIS A 183 -14.79 -0.12 -5.79
N MET A 184 -15.67 0.33 -4.88
CA MET A 184 -16.79 1.22 -5.24
C MET A 184 -16.32 2.54 -5.83
N ALA A 185 -15.24 3.12 -5.30
CA ALA A 185 -14.66 4.36 -5.83
C ALA A 185 -13.95 4.11 -7.17
N GLU A 186 -13.31 2.96 -7.34
CA GLU A 186 -12.69 2.54 -8.60
C GLU A 186 -13.73 2.35 -9.69
N GLU A 187 -14.85 1.68 -9.41
CA GLU A 187 -15.97 1.50 -10.34
C GLU A 187 -16.63 2.81 -10.72
N ALA A 188 -16.74 3.76 -9.78
CA ALA A 188 -17.30 5.07 -10.05
C ALA A 188 -16.45 5.92 -11.02
N LEU A 189 -15.15 5.61 -11.15
CA LEU A 189 -14.21 6.29 -12.05
C LEU A 189 -14.03 5.58 -13.38
N ARG A 190 -14.01 4.24 -13.39
CA ARG A 190 -13.67 3.44 -14.57
C ARG A 190 -14.65 3.70 -15.72
N GLY A 191 -14.12 4.01 -16.90
CA GLY A 191 -14.90 4.36 -18.08
C GLY A 191 -15.53 5.75 -18.06
N LYS A 192 -15.18 6.60 -17.07
CA LYS A 192 -15.69 7.97 -16.98
C LYS A 192 -14.63 8.99 -17.41
N GLU A 193 -15.12 10.12 -17.91
CA GLU A 193 -14.28 11.27 -18.17
C GLU A 193 -13.72 11.85 -16.85
N LEU A 194 -12.47 12.22 -16.85
CA LEU A 194 -11.72 12.63 -15.67
C LEU A 194 -11.95 14.11 -15.34
N THR A 195 -13.16 14.44 -14.94
CA THR A 195 -13.58 15.80 -14.52
C THR A 195 -13.48 15.95 -13.00
N ASP A 196 -13.46 17.19 -12.50
CA ASP A 196 -13.52 17.46 -11.06
C ASP A 196 -14.79 16.89 -10.41
N GLU A 197 -15.91 16.86 -11.13
CA GLU A 197 -17.17 16.31 -10.62
C GLU A 197 -17.11 14.77 -10.52
N THR A 198 -16.48 14.11 -11.49
CA THR A 198 -16.26 12.65 -11.45
C THR A 198 -15.35 12.28 -10.27
N LEU A 199 -14.28 13.07 -10.02
CA LEU A 199 -13.41 12.85 -8.87
C LEU A 199 -14.13 13.05 -7.53
N LYS A 200 -14.96 14.09 -7.41
CA LYS A 200 -15.78 14.32 -6.21
C LYS A 200 -16.77 13.18 -5.98
N THR A 201 -17.44 12.73 -7.05
CA THR A 201 -18.41 11.64 -6.96
C THR A 201 -17.73 10.35 -6.47
N ALA A 202 -16.58 9.97 -7.05
CA ALA A 202 -15.82 8.83 -6.61
C ALA A 202 -15.34 8.96 -5.14
N ALA A 203 -14.86 10.14 -4.74
CA ALA A 203 -14.43 10.38 -3.37
C ALA A 203 -15.55 10.19 -2.34
N ARG A 204 -16.78 10.57 -2.66
CA ARG A 204 -17.95 10.38 -1.79
C ARG A 204 -18.29 8.89 -1.58
N THR A 205 -18.04 8.04 -2.57
CA THR A 205 -18.35 6.60 -2.43
C THR A 205 -17.47 5.90 -1.41
N VAL A 206 -16.31 6.49 -1.04
CA VAL A 206 -15.38 5.88 -0.08
C VAL A 206 -16.01 5.65 1.29
N SER A 207 -16.95 6.52 1.69
CA SER A 207 -17.63 6.40 2.99
C SER A 207 -18.38 5.08 3.15
N GLY A 208 -18.86 4.48 2.05
CA GLY A 208 -19.51 3.17 2.03
C GLY A 208 -18.55 1.96 2.12
N SER A 209 -17.25 2.20 1.86
CA SER A 209 -16.22 1.14 1.87
C SER A 209 -15.43 1.08 3.18
N ILE A 210 -15.57 2.06 4.07
CA ILE A 210 -14.77 2.21 5.28
C ILE A 210 -15.57 2.01 6.56
N ALA A 211 -14.92 1.45 7.58
CA ALA A 211 -15.47 1.26 8.93
C ALA A 211 -14.40 1.63 9.98
N PRO A 212 -14.03 2.92 10.09
CA PRO A 212 -13.00 3.35 11.01
C PRO A 212 -13.45 3.27 12.47
N ILE A 213 -12.47 3.09 13.35
CA ILE A 213 -12.66 3.16 14.81
C ILE A 213 -12.35 4.56 15.35
N THR A 214 -12.91 4.87 16.50
CA THR A 214 -12.43 5.98 17.35
C THR A 214 -11.31 5.48 18.24
N ASP A 215 -10.16 6.17 18.22
CA ASP A 215 -9.02 5.90 19.10
C ASP A 215 -8.40 7.22 19.60
N ILE A 216 -7.26 7.13 20.32
CA ILE A 216 -6.53 8.30 20.85
C ILE A 216 -6.01 9.27 19.77
N ARG A 217 -6.04 8.89 18.49
CA ARG A 217 -5.54 9.71 17.39
C ARG A 217 -6.63 10.51 16.72
N ALA A 218 -7.81 9.92 16.54
CA ALA A 218 -8.93 10.57 15.87
C ALA A 218 -10.26 9.82 16.12
N THR A 219 -11.37 10.52 15.97
CA THR A 219 -12.70 9.91 15.95
C THR A 219 -12.99 9.20 14.62
N ALA A 220 -13.92 8.25 14.65
CA ALA A 220 -14.39 7.57 13.44
C ALA A 220 -14.98 8.56 12.42
N ASP A 221 -15.74 9.54 12.89
CA ASP A 221 -16.36 10.55 12.03
C ASP A 221 -15.31 11.43 11.34
N TYR A 222 -14.29 11.88 12.07
CA TYR A 222 -13.19 12.63 11.48
C TYR A 222 -12.45 11.81 10.42
N ARG A 223 -12.19 10.52 10.67
CA ARG A 223 -11.55 9.65 9.68
C ARG A 223 -12.38 9.49 8.42
N LYS A 224 -13.72 9.41 8.52
CA LYS A 224 -14.64 9.36 7.38
C LYS A 224 -14.58 10.64 6.55
N GLU A 225 -14.72 11.80 7.20
CA GLU A 225 -14.69 13.11 6.55
C GLU A 225 -13.36 13.37 5.84
N VAL A 226 -12.25 13.10 6.55
CA VAL A 226 -10.90 13.27 6.00
C VAL A 226 -10.62 12.32 4.85
N SER A 227 -11.15 11.09 4.88
CA SER A 227 -10.97 10.12 3.80
C SER A 227 -11.53 10.61 2.47
N GLU A 228 -12.71 11.25 2.47
CA GLU A 228 -13.30 11.81 1.25
C GLU A 228 -12.43 12.95 0.70
N THR A 229 -12.03 13.88 1.54
CA THR A 229 -11.20 15.01 1.14
C THR A 229 -9.83 14.54 0.63
N LEU A 230 -9.17 13.65 1.38
CA LEU A 230 -7.85 13.15 1.04
C LEU A 230 -7.88 12.32 -0.26
N LEU A 231 -8.95 11.53 -0.49
CA LEU A 231 -9.10 10.76 -1.73
C LEU A 231 -9.26 11.69 -2.93
N ARG A 232 -10.09 12.73 -2.83
CA ARG A 232 -10.23 13.73 -3.89
C ARG A 232 -8.88 14.37 -4.24
N ASP A 233 -8.11 14.77 -3.22
CA ASP A 233 -6.82 15.39 -3.42
C ASP A 233 -5.80 14.39 -4.02
N ALA A 234 -5.79 13.14 -3.56
CA ALA A 234 -4.96 12.08 -4.12
C ALA A 234 -5.28 11.80 -5.60
N LEU A 235 -6.55 11.71 -5.94
CA LEU A 235 -7.01 11.52 -7.32
C LEU A 235 -6.63 12.72 -8.21
N THR A 236 -6.73 13.93 -7.70
CA THR A 236 -6.33 15.16 -8.42
C THR A 236 -4.84 15.12 -8.73
N ILE A 237 -3.99 14.78 -7.76
CA ILE A 237 -2.54 14.66 -7.96
C ILE A 237 -2.23 13.55 -8.97
N ALA A 238 -2.88 12.40 -8.86
CA ALA A 238 -2.68 11.28 -9.77
C ALA A 238 -3.07 11.67 -11.21
N ARG A 239 -4.23 12.33 -11.41
CA ARG A 239 -4.66 12.90 -12.69
C ARG A 239 -3.60 13.81 -13.29
N ASP A 240 -3.14 14.78 -12.51
CA ASP A 240 -2.19 15.78 -12.98
C ASP A 240 -0.83 15.16 -13.35
N ARG A 241 -0.44 14.09 -12.65
CA ARG A 241 0.76 13.31 -12.99
C ARG A 241 0.58 12.45 -14.24
N ALA A 242 -0.60 11.86 -14.45
CA ALA A 242 -0.90 11.10 -15.67
C ALA A 242 -0.87 11.98 -16.91
N ARG A 243 -1.42 13.21 -16.83
CA ARG A 243 -1.44 14.17 -17.95
C ARG A 243 -0.08 14.76 -18.34
N ARG A 244 0.95 14.59 -17.49
CA ARG A 244 2.31 15.11 -17.75
C ARG A 244 3.23 14.09 -18.39
N ARG A 245 2.81 12.87 -18.53
CA ARG A 245 3.55 11.78 -19.17
C ARG A 245 3.14 11.61 -20.62
#